data_b7fbf42a6a35aa0d40a62d9d66b74f62
#
_entry.id   b7fbf42a6a35aa0d40a62d9d66b74f62
#
_cell.length_a   1.000
_cell.length_b   1.000
_cell.length_c   1.000
_cell.angle_alpha   90.00
_cell.angle_beta   90.00
_cell.angle_gamma   90.00
#
_symmetry.space_group_name_H-M   'P 1'
#
loop_
_entity.id
_entity.type
_entity.pdbx_description
1 polymer ?
#
loop_
_entity_poly.entity_id
_entity_poly.type
_entity_poly.pdbx_seq_one_letter_code
_entity_poly.pdbx_strand_id
1 'polypeptide(L)'
;MPEYSLGHSAAEQERLQRQAGYLRGITESIWRTAGIGPAMRVLDVGCGVGDTTFLTADLVGPGGFVVGMDRSADAIATARQRAEADGRLNVLFVQSEFGSPIADRKPFDAVVGRYVLIHQPDIVAALRNVRAIVRPEGLVAFHELELDLRFVSDPSSDLAFRVYFWLREAFRLGGAQLQVVSQMPRYFYEAGFGWPETQIHPLVGSPAPGSAVFIIDIAGAKLRSALAPERRN
;
A
#
# COMPACT_ATOMS: atom_id res chain seq x y z
N MET A 1 7.86 -16.72 7.74
CA MET A 1 7.22 -15.63 6.96
C MET A 1 8.29 -15.02 6.07
N PRO A 2 8.04 -14.80 4.78
CA PRO A 2 9.02 -14.11 3.95
C PRO A 2 9.24 -12.70 4.50
N GLU A 3 10.49 -12.37 4.77
CA GLU A 3 10.94 -11.04 5.14
C GLU A 3 10.59 -10.05 4.01
N TYR A 4 10.20 -8.81 4.34
CA TYR A 4 9.89 -7.80 3.32
C TYR A 4 11.06 -7.65 2.36
N SER A 5 10.85 -8.04 1.12
CA SER A 5 11.92 -8.32 0.15
C SER A 5 12.75 -7.10 -0.30
N LEU A 6 12.45 -5.89 0.17
CA LEU A 6 13.16 -4.65 -0.16
C LEU A 6 14.04 -4.12 0.98
N GLY A 7 13.89 -4.67 2.21
CA GLY A 7 14.59 -4.17 3.39
C GLY A 7 14.05 -2.80 3.88
N HIS A 8 14.71 -2.23 4.88
CA HIS A 8 14.31 -0.96 5.51
C HIS A 8 15.45 0.06 5.52
N SER A 9 16.34 0.02 4.52
CA SER A 9 17.47 0.96 4.42
C SER A 9 17.00 2.40 4.16
N ALA A 10 17.82 3.40 4.49
CA ALA A 10 17.55 4.81 4.19
C ALA A 10 17.25 5.02 2.69
N ALA A 11 17.98 4.35 1.80
CA ALA A 11 17.75 4.41 0.36
C ALA A 11 16.35 3.86 -0.03
N GLU A 12 15.89 2.82 0.66
CA GLU A 12 14.53 2.29 0.44
C GLU A 12 13.46 3.26 0.94
N GLN A 13 13.68 3.92 2.07
CA GLN A 13 12.76 4.93 2.58
C GLN A 13 12.64 6.13 1.63
N GLU A 14 13.76 6.64 1.09
CA GLU A 14 13.74 7.70 0.07
C GLU A 14 13.01 7.25 -1.21
N ARG A 15 13.21 6.00 -1.63
CA ARG A 15 12.50 5.44 -2.77
C ARG A 15 10.99 5.41 -2.52
N LEU A 16 10.56 4.96 -1.33
CA LEU A 16 9.14 4.92 -0.94
C LEU A 16 8.53 6.33 -0.91
N GLN A 17 9.26 7.33 -0.42
CA GLN A 17 8.79 8.73 -0.42
C GLN A 17 8.63 9.29 -1.83
N ARG A 18 9.60 9.03 -2.75
CA ARG A 18 9.44 9.41 -4.16
C ARG A 18 8.23 8.73 -4.80
N GLN A 19 8.06 7.43 -4.56
CA GLN A 19 6.89 6.68 -5.02
C GLN A 19 5.58 7.27 -4.50
N ALA A 20 5.54 7.61 -3.22
CA ALA A 20 4.37 8.23 -2.60
C ALA A 20 3.99 9.54 -3.28
N GLY A 21 4.98 10.37 -3.65
CA GLY A 21 4.77 11.61 -4.40
C GLY A 21 4.04 11.40 -5.73
N TYR A 22 4.47 10.40 -6.52
CA TYR A 22 3.83 10.06 -7.80
C TYR A 22 2.39 9.51 -7.63
N LEU A 23 2.15 8.77 -6.56
CA LEU A 23 0.88 8.10 -6.35
C LEU A 23 -0.12 8.92 -5.52
N ARG A 24 0.33 10.03 -4.90
CA ARG A 24 -0.48 10.83 -3.98
C ARG A 24 -1.83 11.22 -4.59
N GLY A 25 -1.82 11.80 -5.79
CA GLY A 25 -3.03 12.28 -6.44
C GLY A 25 -4.03 11.16 -6.75
N ILE A 26 -3.53 10.00 -7.19
CA ILE A 26 -4.38 8.82 -7.45
C ILE A 26 -4.95 8.30 -6.13
N THR A 27 -4.11 8.11 -5.11
CA THR A 27 -4.55 7.62 -3.79
C THR A 27 -5.59 8.57 -3.18
N GLU A 28 -5.36 9.88 -3.26
CA GLU A 28 -6.30 10.90 -2.77
C GLU A 28 -7.65 10.82 -3.50
N SER A 29 -7.64 10.68 -4.81
CA SER A 29 -8.85 10.52 -5.62
C SER A 29 -9.64 9.27 -5.19
N ILE A 30 -8.95 8.15 -5.00
CA ILE A 30 -9.59 6.90 -4.55
C ILE A 30 -10.22 7.08 -3.16
N TRP A 31 -9.50 7.68 -2.18
CA TRP A 31 -10.02 7.91 -0.83
C TRP A 31 -11.25 8.83 -0.85
N ARG A 32 -11.21 9.90 -1.63
CA ARG A 32 -12.36 10.81 -1.76
C ARG A 32 -13.56 10.13 -2.40
N THR A 33 -13.36 9.37 -3.47
CA THR A 33 -14.41 8.60 -4.14
C THR A 33 -15.02 7.55 -3.21
N ALA A 34 -14.19 6.89 -2.40
CA ALA A 34 -14.67 5.95 -1.38
C ALA A 34 -15.44 6.64 -0.23
N GLY A 35 -15.42 7.96 -0.14
CA GLY A 35 -16.14 8.72 0.89
C GLY A 35 -15.30 9.02 2.15
N ILE A 36 -13.97 8.84 2.11
CA ILE A 36 -13.10 9.25 3.23
C ILE A 36 -13.16 10.77 3.36
N GLY A 37 -13.54 11.25 4.53
CA GLY A 37 -13.78 12.68 4.75
C GLY A 37 -13.68 13.12 6.21
N PRO A 38 -14.11 14.37 6.49
CA PRO A 38 -13.89 15.04 7.77
C PRO A 38 -14.41 14.28 8.99
N ALA A 39 -13.70 14.41 10.08
CA ALA A 39 -13.99 13.85 11.41
C ALA A 39 -14.03 12.32 11.50
N MET A 40 -13.63 11.59 10.44
CA MET A 40 -13.57 10.14 10.47
C MET A 40 -12.40 9.64 11.31
N ARG A 41 -12.60 8.48 11.94
CA ARG A 41 -11.56 7.68 12.56
C ARG A 41 -11.16 6.56 11.60
N VAL A 42 -9.95 6.64 11.06
CA VAL A 42 -9.48 5.76 9.97
C VAL A 42 -8.32 4.91 10.43
N LEU A 43 -8.29 3.65 10.00
CA LEU A 43 -7.12 2.78 10.09
C LEU A 43 -6.44 2.69 8.73
N ASP A 44 -5.15 2.96 8.67
CA ASP A 44 -4.29 2.76 7.50
C ASP A 44 -3.43 1.51 7.74
N VAL A 45 -3.76 0.41 7.03
CA VAL A 45 -3.06 -0.87 7.16
C VAL A 45 -1.87 -0.95 6.21
N GLY A 46 -0.71 -1.37 6.72
CA GLY A 46 0.54 -1.38 5.96
C GLY A 46 1.02 0.04 5.65
N CYS A 47 0.95 0.92 6.64
CA CYS A 47 1.22 2.36 6.47
C CYS A 47 2.67 2.70 6.09
N GLY A 48 3.63 1.76 6.26
CA GLY A 48 5.04 2.01 6.03
C GLY A 48 5.55 3.21 6.82
N VAL A 49 6.19 4.14 6.15
CA VAL A 49 6.74 5.38 6.75
C VAL A 49 5.70 6.52 6.87
N GLY A 50 4.40 6.21 6.70
CA GLY A 50 3.29 7.09 7.03
C GLY A 50 2.72 7.93 5.90
N ASP A 51 3.16 7.77 4.64
CA ASP A 51 2.72 8.64 3.54
C ASP A 51 1.21 8.61 3.31
N THR A 52 0.58 7.43 3.33
CA THR A 52 -0.88 7.26 3.23
C THR A 52 -1.60 7.72 4.48
N THR A 53 -1.01 7.48 5.65
CA THR A 53 -1.54 7.96 6.94
C THR A 53 -1.63 9.48 6.96
N PHE A 54 -0.57 10.18 6.53
CA PHE A 54 -0.56 11.65 6.47
C PHE A 54 -1.56 12.20 5.45
N LEU A 55 -1.62 11.59 4.26
CA LEU A 55 -2.65 11.94 3.27
C LEU A 55 -4.06 11.78 3.84
N THR A 56 -4.32 10.67 4.51
CA THR A 56 -5.63 10.39 5.12
C THR A 56 -5.92 11.36 6.26
N ALA A 57 -4.90 11.72 7.07
CA ALA A 57 -5.02 12.71 8.14
C ALA A 57 -5.38 14.11 7.61
N ASP A 58 -4.83 14.50 6.45
CA ASP A 58 -5.20 15.75 5.76
C ASP A 58 -6.67 15.73 5.33
N LEU A 59 -7.19 14.57 4.87
CA LEU A 59 -8.58 14.42 4.42
C LEU A 59 -9.59 14.43 5.57
N VAL A 60 -9.26 13.77 6.69
CA VAL A 60 -10.17 13.73 7.86
C VAL A 60 -10.10 15.00 8.70
N GLY A 61 -9.05 15.80 8.52
CA GLY A 61 -8.88 17.08 9.20
C GLY A 61 -8.69 16.97 10.72
N PRO A 62 -8.68 18.11 11.43
CA PRO A 62 -8.37 18.14 12.87
C PRO A 62 -9.42 17.49 13.77
N GLY A 63 -10.65 17.30 13.28
CA GLY A 63 -11.72 16.58 13.98
C GLY A 63 -11.67 15.07 13.80
N GLY A 64 -10.87 14.58 12.87
CA GLY A 64 -10.67 13.16 12.60
C GLY A 64 -9.38 12.62 13.23
N PHE A 65 -9.18 11.31 13.12
CA PHE A 65 -8.01 10.64 13.68
C PHE A 65 -7.60 9.44 12.82
N VAL A 66 -6.31 9.28 12.56
CA VAL A 66 -5.80 8.17 11.75
C VAL A 66 -4.81 7.34 12.55
N VAL A 67 -5.04 6.02 12.56
CA VAL A 67 -4.10 5.05 13.10
C VAL A 67 -3.38 4.40 11.92
N GLY A 68 -2.06 4.62 11.81
CA GLY A 68 -1.19 3.91 10.88
C GLY A 68 -0.64 2.64 11.52
N MET A 69 -0.76 1.52 10.83
CA MET A 69 -0.30 0.22 11.31
C MET A 69 0.66 -0.41 10.31
N ASP A 70 1.83 -0.87 10.78
CA ASP A 70 2.79 -1.63 9.98
C ASP A 70 3.52 -2.66 10.85
N ARG A 71 3.97 -3.75 10.24
CA ARG A 71 4.76 -4.79 10.93
C ARG A 71 6.20 -4.38 11.20
N SER A 72 6.74 -3.46 10.39
CA SER A 72 8.13 -2.99 10.49
C SER A 72 8.29 -1.97 11.61
N ALA A 73 9.07 -2.33 12.64
CA ALA A 73 9.43 -1.41 13.72
C ALA A 73 10.16 -0.17 13.20
N ASP A 74 11.05 -0.33 12.22
CA ASP A 74 11.84 0.76 11.64
C ASP A 74 10.96 1.74 10.85
N ALA A 75 10.01 1.20 10.06
CA ALA A 75 9.04 2.03 9.35
C ALA A 75 8.17 2.83 10.31
N ILE A 76 7.68 2.21 11.37
CA ILE A 76 6.89 2.87 12.44
C ILE A 76 7.72 3.94 13.16
N ALA A 77 8.99 3.66 13.49
CA ALA A 77 9.87 4.65 14.11
C ALA A 77 10.05 5.87 13.21
N THR A 78 10.30 5.66 11.92
CA THR A 78 10.41 6.73 10.92
C THR A 78 9.10 7.52 10.78
N ALA A 79 7.95 6.82 10.73
CA ALA A 79 6.64 7.47 10.63
C ALA A 79 6.35 8.37 11.85
N ARG A 80 6.70 7.93 13.06
CA ARG A 80 6.57 8.72 14.30
C ARG A 80 7.45 9.96 14.27
N GLN A 81 8.72 9.84 13.89
CA GLN A 81 9.63 10.97 13.76
C GLN A 81 9.11 12.02 12.77
N ARG A 82 8.58 11.56 11.62
CA ARG A 82 7.97 12.46 10.63
C ARG A 82 6.73 13.16 11.18
N ALA A 83 5.86 12.44 11.88
CA ALA A 83 4.67 13.03 12.51
C ALA A 83 5.02 14.11 13.53
N GLU A 84 6.04 13.86 14.37
CA GLU A 84 6.56 14.82 15.34
C GLU A 84 7.15 16.05 14.65
N ALA A 85 8.00 15.86 13.63
CA ALA A 85 8.60 16.94 12.86
C ALA A 85 7.56 17.85 12.17
N ASP A 86 6.46 17.24 11.69
CA ASP A 86 5.35 17.96 11.04
C ASP A 86 4.31 18.50 12.06
N GLY A 87 4.48 18.27 13.36
CA GLY A 87 3.55 18.69 14.41
C GLY A 87 2.16 18.08 14.29
N ARG A 88 2.04 16.87 13.78
CA ARG A 88 0.75 16.20 13.54
C ARG A 88 0.18 15.61 14.82
N LEU A 89 -0.99 16.07 15.22
CA LEU A 89 -1.67 15.67 16.46
C LEU A 89 -2.79 14.63 16.23
N ASN A 90 -3.21 14.44 15.00
CA ASN A 90 -4.33 13.57 14.62
C ASN A 90 -3.90 12.23 14.00
N VAL A 91 -2.67 11.79 14.31
CA VAL A 91 -2.14 10.49 13.86
C VAL A 91 -1.53 9.71 15.00
N LEU A 92 -1.63 8.37 14.92
CA LEU A 92 -0.95 7.44 15.82
C LEU A 92 -0.34 6.31 14.99
N PHE A 93 0.88 5.90 15.30
CA PHE A 93 1.53 4.78 14.63
C PHE A 93 1.73 3.60 15.57
N VAL A 94 1.29 2.41 15.13
CA VAL A 94 1.31 1.17 15.91
C VAL A 94 2.05 0.09 15.14
N GLN A 95 3.04 -0.54 15.79
CA GLN A 95 3.63 -1.74 15.23
C GLN A 95 2.68 -2.91 15.43
N SER A 96 2.14 -3.44 14.34
CA SER A 96 1.27 -4.62 14.35
C SER A 96 1.24 -5.25 12.97
N GLU A 97 0.98 -6.54 12.91
CA GLU A 97 0.82 -7.26 11.66
C GLU A 97 -0.61 -7.11 11.14
N PHE A 98 -0.77 -6.92 9.82
CA PHE A 98 -2.08 -6.86 9.19
C PHE A 98 -2.85 -8.17 9.47
N GLY A 99 -4.05 -8.05 10.01
CA GLY A 99 -4.85 -9.18 10.42
C GLY A 99 -4.69 -9.58 11.89
N SER A 100 -3.74 -8.99 12.63
CA SER A 100 -3.66 -9.18 14.07
C SER A 100 -4.71 -8.34 14.80
N PRO A 101 -5.21 -8.78 15.96
CA PRO A 101 -6.12 -8.00 16.77
C PRO A 101 -5.50 -6.64 17.14
N ILE A 102 -6.22 -5.57 16.87
CA ILE A 102 -5.83 -4.23 17.32
C ILE A 102 -6.37 -4.05 18.75
N ALA A 103 -5.50 -3.61 19.66
CA ALA A 103 -5.87 -3.42 21.07
C ALA A 103 -6.97 -2.35 21.30
N ASP A 104 -7.20 -1.50 20.31
CA ASP A 104 -8.23 -0.47 20.35
C ASP A 104 -9.61 -1.09 20.08
N ARG A 105 -10.51 -0.96 21.07
CA ARG A 105 -11.86 -1.52 21.02
C ARG A 105 -12.88 -0.65 20.29
N LYS A 106 -12.52 0.59 19.92
CA LYS A 106 -13.43 1.45 19.16
C LYS A 106 -13.38 1.09 17.69
N PRO A 107 -14.53 0.80 17.05
CA PRO A 107 -14.53 0.50 15.63
C PRO A 107 -14.07 1.73 14.82
N PHE A 108 -13.51 1.45 13.64
CA PHE A 108 -13.11 2.49 12.71
C PHE A 108 -14.28 2.86 11.78
N ASP A 109 -14.36 4.14 11.40
CA ASP A 109 -15.29 4.60 10.37
C ASP A 109 -14.85 4.11 8.99
N ALA A 110 -13.54 4.02 8.79
CA ALA A 110 -12.97 3.49 7.58
C ALA A 110 -11.67 2.73 7.81
N VAL A 111 -11.36 1.79 6.90
CA VAL A 111 -10.05 1.13 6.79
C VAL A 111 -9.53 1.37 5.38
N VAL A 112 -8.30 1.84 5.29
CA VAL A 112 -7.60 2.08 4.03
C VAL A 112 -6.28 1.32 3.98
N GLY A 113 -5.76 1.08 2.78
CA GLY A 113 -4.43 0.51 2.60
C GLY A 113 -3.92 0.69 1.18
N ARG A 114 -2.62 0.88 1.04
CA ARG A 114 -1.97 1.02 -0.27
C ARG A 114 -0.85 0.00 -0.43
N TYR A 115 -0.96 -0.86 -1.47
CA TYR A 115 0.03 -1.89 -1.80
C TYR A 115 0.30 -2.86 -0.65
N VAL A 116 -0.76 -3.22 0.09
CA VAL A 116 -0.69 -4.11 1.24
C VAL A 116 -1.29 -5.49 0.96
N LEU A 117 -2.41 -5.56 0.23
CA LEU A 117 -3.07 -6.83 -0.10
C LEU A 117 -2.19 -7.69 -1.01
N ILE A 118 -1.46 -7.06 -1.94
CA ILE A 118 -0.51 -7.75 -2.83
C ILE A 118 0.52 -8.60 -2.07
N HIS A 119 0.79 -8.30 -0.80
CA HIS A 119 1.74 -9.00 0.06
C HIS A 119 1.09 -9.98 1.03
N GLN A 120 -0.24 -10.11 1.03
CA GLN A 120 -0.94 -11.03 1.94
C GLN A 120 -0.97 -12.45 1.39
N PRO A 121 -0.59 -13.45 2.19
CA PRO A 121 -0.69 -14.85 1.76
C PRO A 121 -2.15 -15.31 1.62
N ASP A 122 -3.04 -14.79 2.46
CA ASP A 122 -4.50 -15.02 2.43
C ASP A 122 -5.23 -13.67 2.52
N ILE A 123 -5.60 -13.13 1.36
CA ILE A 123 -6.28 -11.84 1.24
C ILE A 123 -7.68 -11.90 1.85
N VAL A 124 -8.39 -13.02 1.70
CA VAL A 124 -9.75 -13.17 2.23
C VAL A 124 -9.74 -13.18 3.76
N ALA A 125 -8.80 -13.89 4.37
CA ALA A 125 -8.65 -13.87 5.83
C ALA A 125 -8.27 -12.47 6.33
N ALA A 126 -7.36 -11.77 5.65
CA ALA A 126 -6.98 -10.40 5.98
C ALA A 126 -8.19 -9.44 5.92
N LEU A 127 -9.00 -9.53 4.87
CA LEU A 127 -10.22 -8.73 4.71
C LEU A 127 -11.30 -9.09 5.77
N ARG A 128 -11.44 -10.35 6.18
CA ARG A 128 -12.34 -10.73 7.30
C ARG A 128 -11.93 -10.05 8.60
N ASN A 129 -10.63 -9.94 8.86
CA ASN A 129 -10.13 -9.21 10.04
C ASN A 129 -10.43 -7.70 9.94
N VAL A 130 -10.32 -7.09 8.74
CA VAL A 130 -10.77 -5.72 8.51
C VAL A 130 -12.26 -5.57 8.82
N ARG A 131 -13.09 -6.50 8.35
CA ARG A 131 -14.53 -6.47 8.60
C ARG A 131 -14.90 -6.52 10.09
N ALA A 132 -14.08 -7.16 10.91
CA ALA A 132 -14.33 -7.27 12.35
C ALA A 132 -14.03 -5.97 13.12
N ILE A 133 -13.28 -5.03 12.55
CA ILE A 133 -12.83 -3.79 13.21
C ILE A 133 -13.43 -2.51 12.60
N VAL A 134 -14.00 -2.60 11.42
CA VAL A 134 -14.77 -1.50 10.82
C VAL A 134 -16.21 -1.52 11.36
N ARG A 135 -16.79 -0.34 11.62
CA ARG A 135 -18.19 -0.26 12.06
C ARG A 135 -19.16 -0.77 11.00
N PRO A 136 -20.39 -1.17 11.35
CA PRO A 136 -21.44 -1.39 10.36
C PRO A 136 -21.57 -0.15 9.44
N GLU A 137 -21.69 -0.39 8.13
CA GLU A 137 -21.74 0.66 7.09
C GLU A 137 -20.46 1.54 7.02
N GLY A 138 -19.39 1.12 7.66
CA GLY A 138 -18.09 1.77 7.53
C GLY A 138 -17.44 1.47 6.18
N LEU A 139 -16.47 2.27 5.81
CA LEU A 139 -15.84 2.25 4.50
C LEU A 139 -14.56 1.39 4.49
N VAL A 140 -14.32 0.72 3.38
CA VAL A 140 -13.06 -0.01 3.16
C VAL A 140 -12.54 0.31 1.76
N ALA A 141 -11.32 0.84 1.67
CA ALA A 141 -10.75 1.22 0.39
C ALA A 141 -9.28 0.80 0.27
N PHE A 142 -8.95 0.11 -0.79
CA PHE A 142 -7.58 -0.31 -1.09
C PHE A 142 -7.11 0.24 -2.43
N HIS A 143 -5.88 0.74 -2.45
CA HIS A 143 -5.16 1.12 -3.66
C HIS A 143 -4.08 0.08 -3.92
N GLU A 144 -4.32 -0.81 -4.86
CA GLU A 144 -3.43 -1.95 -5.14
C GLU A 144 -2.82 -1.88 -6.54
N LEU A 145 -1.76 -2.65 -6.75
CA LEU A 145 -1.04 -2.75 -8.00
C LEU A 145 -1.42 -4.06 -8.70
N GLU A 146 -1.88 -3.96 -9.95
CA GLU A 146 -2.05 -5.13 -10.83
C GLU A 146 -0.83 -5.29 -11.72
N LEU A 147 -0.15 -6.41 -11.58
CA LEU A 147 1.07 -6.71 -12.34
C LEU A 147 0.85 -7.72 -13.48
N ASP A 148 -0.37 -8.18 -13.65
CA ASP A 148 -0.73 -9.15 -14.71
C ASP A 148 -1.57 -8.51 -15.83
N LEU A 149 -1.75 -7.18 -15.79
CA LEU A 149 -2.34 -6.42 -16.89
C LEU A 149 -1.33 -6.26 -18.03
N ARG A 150 -1.90 -6.02 -19.23
CA ARG A 150 -1.10 -5.82 -20.42
C ARG A 150 -0.27 -4.54 -20.32
N PHE A 151 1.04 -4.68 -20.38
CA PHE A 151 1.96 -3.55 -20.58
C PHE A 151 1.96 -3.14 -22.04
N VAL A 152 1.89 -1.84 -22.32
CA VAL A 152 1.97 -1.26 -23.65
C VAL A 152 3.01 -0.16 -23.65
N SER A 153 3.86 -0.11 -24.69
CA SER A 153 4.83 0.96 -24.92
C SER A 153 4.62 1.51 -26.33
N ASP A 154 4.52 2.84 -26.46
CA ASP A 154 4.46 3.53 -27.74
C ASP A 154 5.49 4.69 -27.75
N PRO A 155 6.48 4.68 -28.65
CA PRO A 155 6.80 3.59 -29.56
C PRO A 155 7.17 2.29 -28.84
N SER A 156 6.96 1.16 -29.50
CA SER A 156 7.30 -0.15 -28.93
C SER A 156 8.79 -0.23 -28.56
N SER A 157 9.07 -0.71 -27.36
CA SER A 157 10.43 -0.80 -26.82
C SER A 157 10.67 -2.16 -26.15
N ASP A 158 11.53 -2.97 -26.76
CA ASP A 158 11.95 -4.25 -26.19
C ASP A 158 12.56 -4.09 -24.78
N LEU A 159 13.28 -3.01 -24.55
CA LEU A 159 13.85 -2.71 -23.24
C LEU A 159 12.74 -2.47 -22.21
N ALA A 160 11.71 -1.70 -22.54
CA ALA A 160 10.59 -1.44 -21.65
C ALA A 160 9.84 -2.73 -21.28
N PHE A 161 9.59 -3.61 -22.28
CA PHE A 161 8.99 -4.93 -22.04
C PHE A 161 9.86 -5.82 -21.14
N ARG A 162 11.17 -5.85 -21.35
CA ARG A 162 12.10 -6.62 -20.51
C ARG A 162 12.14 -6.11 -19.08
N VAL A 163 12.18 -4.80 -18.88
CA VAL A 163 12.16 -4.19 -17.55
C VAL A 163 10.84 -4.51 -16.83
N TYR A 164 9.71 -4.40 -17.51
CA TYR A 164 8.41 -4.77 -16.95
C TYR A 164 8.36 -6.27 -16.58
N PHE A 165 8.84 -7.14 -17.45
CA PHE A 165 8.92 -8.58 -17.16
C PHE A 165 9.79 -8.88 -15.93
N TRP A 166 10.96 -8.26 -15.82
CA TRP A 166 11.83 -8.43 -14.64
C TRP A 166 11.16 -7.92 -13.36
N LEU A 167 10.49 -6.80 -13.43
CA LEU A 167 9.72 -6.28 -12.30
C LEU A 167 8.66 -7.29 -11.85
N ARG A 168 7.86 -7.78 -12.78
CA ARG A 168 6.82 -8.78 -12.53
C ARG A 168 7.40 -10.06 -11.89
N GLU A 169 8.48 -10.59 -12.45
CA GLU A 169 9.15 -11.76 -11.89
C GLU A 169 9.76 -11.52 -10.51
N ALA A 170 10.31 -10.36 -10.27
CA ALA A 170 10.83 -9.99 -8.95
C ALA A 170 9.72 -9.95 -7.88
N PHE A 171 8.54 -9.42 -8.21
CA PHE A 171 7.38 -9.47 -7.33
C PHE A 171 6.91 -10.91 -7.10
N ARG A 172 6.80 -11.72 -8.15
CA ARG A 172 6.41 -13.14 -8.05
C ARG A 172 7.37 -13.93 -7.15
N LEU A 173 8.67 -13.78 -7.34
CA LEU A 173 9.69 -14.43 -6.50
C LEU A 173 9.65 -13.94 -5.05
N GLY A 174 9.25 -12.71 -4.81
CA GLY A 174 8.99 -12.16 -3.49
C GLY A 174 7.65 -12.57 -2.87
N GLY A 175 6.90 -13.49 -3.50
CA GLY A 175 5.63 -14.01 -2.98
C GLY A 175 4.42 -13.08 -3.14
N ALA A 176 4.53 -12.03 -3.98
CA ALA A 176 3.43 -11.11 -4.21
C ALA A 176 2.32 -11.73 -5.08
N GLN A 177 1.08 -11.34 -4.80
CA GLN A 177 -0.11 -11.71 -5.58
C GLN A 177 -0.21 -10.82 -6.81
N LEU A 178 0.13 -11.32 -8.00
CA LEU A 178 0.23 -10.50 -9.21
C LEU A 178 -1.12 -10.02 -9.76
N GLN A 179 -2.21 -10.70 -9.42
CA GLN A 179 -3.58 -10.47 -9.93
C GLN A 179 -4.52 -9.96 -8.83
N VAL A 180 -4.00 -9.15 -7.89
CA VAL A 180 -4.79 -8.75 -6.72
C VAL A 180 -5.99 -7.89 -7.11
N VAL A 181 -5.84 -6.97 -8.05
CA VAL A 181 -6.90 -6.02 -8.45
C VAL A 181 -8.00 -6.71 -9.24
N SER A 182 -7.62 -7.54 -10.23
CA SER A 182 -8.58 -8.28 -11.05
C SER A 182 -9.40 -9.29 -10.24
N GLN A 183 -8.87 -9.80 -9.12
CA GLN A 183 -9.57 -10.72 -8.22
C GLN A 183 -10.18 -10.02 -6.99
N MET A 184 -9.98 -8.72 -6.82
CA MET A 184 -10.46 -7.96 -5.66
C MET A 184 -11.98 -8.09 -5.43
N PRO A 185 -12.86 -8.02 -6.47
CA PRO A 185 -14.29 -8.20 -6.27
C PRO A 185 -14.63 -9.54 -5.60
N ARG A 186 -13.98 -10.63 -6.03
CA ARG A 186 -14.14 -11.94 -5.43
C ARG A 186 -13.66 -11.97 -3.97
N TYR A 187 -12.49 -11.41 -3.68
CA TYR A 187 -11.95 -11.40 -2.31
C TYR A 187 -12.85 -10.65 -1.34
N PHE A 188 -13.41 -9.51 -1.75
CA PHE A 188 -14.36 -8.75 -0.93
C PHE A 188 -15.66 -9.52 -0.70
N TYR A 189 -16.20 -10.15 -1.74
CA TYR A 189 -17.41 -10.96 -1.64
C TYR A 189 -17.19 -12.14 -0.68
N GLU A 190 -16.12 -12.91 -0.83
CA GLU A 190 -15.77 -14.05 0.02
C GLU A 190 -15.45 -13.63 1.47
N ALA A 191 -14.99 -12.42 1.69
CA ALA A 191 -14.79 -11.85 3.02
C ALA A 191 -16.07 -11.31 3.67
N GLY A 192 -17.19 -11.25 2.93
CA GLY A 192 -18.50 -10.84 3.41
C GLY A 192 -18.78 -9.35 3.35
N PHE A 193 -18.08 -8.59 2.51
CA PHE A 193 -18.36 -7.18 2.23
C PHE A 193 -19.39 -6.96 1.11
N GLY A 194 -19.67 -7.99 0.30
CA GLY A 194 -20.42 -7.86 -0.95
C GLY A 194 -19.49 -7.47 -2.11
N TRP A 195 -20.09 -7.00 -3.22
CA TRP A 195 -19.33 -6.59 -4.41
C TRP A 195 -18.82 -5.15 -4.25
N PRO A 196 -17.49 -4.93 -4.28
CA PRO A 196 -16.93 -3.58 -4.20
C PRO A 196 -17.09 -2.84 -5.53
N GLU A 197 -17.12 -1.52 -5.46
CA GLU A 197 -16.80 -0.69 -6.61
C GLU A 197 -15.30 -0.79 -6.90
N THR A 198 -14.93 -1.05 -8.15
CA THR A 198 -13.53 -1.20 -8.56
C THR A 198 -13.22 -0.22 -9.68
N GLN A 199 -12.17 0.57 -9.51
CA GLN A 199 -11.67 1.51 -10.51
C GLN A 199 -10.25 1.13 -10.91
N ILE A 200 -9.91 1.28 -12.19
CA ILE A 200 -8.57 1.03 -12.70
C ILE A 200 -7.98 2.37 -13.16
N HIS A 201 -6.87 2.75 -12.58
CA HIS A 201 -6.11 3.95 -12.94
C HIS A 201 -4.83 3.53 -13.67
N PRO A 202 -4.75 3.65 -15.00
CA PRO A 202 -3.54 3.34 -15.73
C PRO A 202 -2.46 4.36 -15.39
N LEU A 203 -1.26 3.87 -15.05
CA LEU A 203 -0.08 4.71 -14.96
C LEU A 203 0.53 4.86 -16.37
N VAL A 204 0.39 6.04 -16.94
CA VAL A 204 1.01 6.36 -18.22
C VAL A 204 2.38 6.99 -17.94
N GLY A 205 3.45 6.26 -18.25
CA GLY A 205 4.81 6.79 -18.21
C GLY A 205 4.98 7.86 -19.30
N SER A 206 5.43 9.05 -18.89
CA SER A 206 5.88 10.12 -19.80
C SER A 206 7.40 10.03 -19.94
N PRO A 207 8.01 10.48 -21.06
CA PRO A 207 9.45 10.69 -21.14
C PRO A 207 9.96 11.80 -20.20
N ALA A 208 9.08 12.35 -19.36
CA ALA A 208 9.47 13.31 -18.32
C ALA A 208 10.51 12.68 -17.36
N PRO A 209 11.53 13.46 -16.94
CA PRO A 209 12.53 12.99 -15.99
C PRO A 209 11.86 12.46 -14.70
N GLY A 210 12.08 11.20 -14.36
CA GLY A 210 11.61 10.60 -13.10
C GLY A 210 10.66 9.41 -13.26
N SER A 211 9.77 9.35 -14.25
CA SER A 211 8.83 8.23 -14.39
C SER A 211 9.50 6.90 -14.76
N ALA A 212 10.51 6.94 -15.64
CA ALA A 212 11.32 5.77 -15.97
C ALA A 212 12.20 5.32 -14.78
N VAL A 213 12.71 6.28 -14.00
CA VAL A 213 13.52 6.02 -12.80
C VAL A 213 12.71 5.26 -11.75
N PHE A 214 11.43 5.58 -11.58
CA PHE A 214 10.56 4.89 -10.63
C PHE A 214 10.43 3.38 -10.94
N ILE A 215 10.16 3.00 -12.18
CA ILE A 215 10.04 1.58 -12.58
C ILE A 215 11.39 0.87 -12.43
N ILE A 216 12.49 1.51 -12.80
CA ILE A 216 13.84 0.95 -12.70
C ILE A 216 14.25 0.78 -11.23
N ASP A 217 13.95 1.74 -10.37
CA ASP A 217 14.24 1.67 -8.93
C ASP A 217 13.52 0.48 -8.28
N ILE A 218 12.22 0.29 -8.57
CA ILE A 218 11.46 -0.85 -8.05
C ILE A 218 12.03 -2.17 -8.58
N ALA A 219 12.24 -2.29 -9.88
CA ALA A 219 12.76 -3.49 -10.50
C ALA A 219 14.15 -3.84 -9.93
N GLY A 220 15.04 -2.85 -9.83
CA GLY A 220 16.39 -3.05 -9.31
C GLY A 220 16.42 -3.45 -7.83
N ALA A 221 15.56 -2.88 -7.00
CA ALA A 221 15.46 -3.22 -5.59
C ALA A 221 14.91 -4.65 -5.39
N LYS A 222 13.83 -5.00 -6.09
CA LYS A 222 13.24 -6.34 -6.04
C LYS A 222 14.17 -7.41 -6.57
N LEU A 223 14.88 -7.18 -7.68
CA LEU A 223 15.84 -8.13 -8.22
C LEU A 223 17.02 -8.36 -7.27
N ARG A 224 17.55 -7.31 -6.64
CA ARG A 224 18.63 -7.48 -5.64
C ARG A 224 18.17 -8.31 -4.46
N SER A 225 16.94 -8.11 -3.97
CA SER A 225 16.38 -8.90 -2.88
C SER A 225 16.17 -10.36 -3.28
N ALA A 226 15.62 -10.62 -4.47
CA ALA A 226 15.38 -11.99 -4.96
C ALA A 226 16.68 -12.77 -5.24
N LEU A 227 17.78 -12.08 -5.57
CA LEU A 227 19.11 -12.66 -5.86
C LEU A 227 20.04 -12.65 -4.65
N ALA A 228 19.65 -12.04 -3.53
CA ALA A 228 20.45 -12.08 -2.31
C ALA A 228 20.60 -13.55 -1.84
N PRO A 229 21.82 -14.02 -1.53
CA PRO A 229 21.97 -15.35 -1.00
C PRO A 229 21.21 -15.47 0.31
N GLU A 230 20.44 -16.58 0.45
CA GLU A 230 19.80 -16.90 1.72
C GLU A 230 20.87 -16.82 2.83
N ARG A 231 20.70 -15.94 3.78
CA ARG A 231 21.53 -15.93 4.97
C ARG A 231 21.23 -17.24 5.69
N ARG A 232 22.09 -18.24 5.48
CA ARG A 232 22.08 -19.45 6.28
C ARG A 232 22.45 -19.03 7.71
N ASN A 233 21.47 -19.04 8.59
CA ASN A 233 21.70 -19.08 10.02
C ASN A 233 22.08 -20.48 10.45
#